data_cb2e20f5684e71af7d3cebcaa3836587
#
_entry.id   cb2e20f5684e71af7d3cebcaa3836587
#
_cell.length_a   1.000
_cell.length_b   1.000
_cell.length_c   1.000
_cell.angle_alpha   90.00
_cell.angle_beta   90.00
_cell.angle_gamma   90.00
#
_symmetry.space_group_name_H-M   'P 1'
#
loop_
_entity.id
_entity.type
_entity.pdbx_description
1 polymer ?
#
loop_
_entity_poly.entity_id
_entity_poly.type
_entity_poly.pdbx_seq_one_letter_code
_entity_poly.pdbx_strand_id
1 'polypeptide(L)'
;MTVPSPMLRAMAAAATVRTSTSPNPWVGCCLTTVDGHQYLGATEPPGGRHAERVALDAALAAGATLTGATVHVTLEPCSHHGRTPPCADALVEAGVATVVVGTLDPDRRVAGTGVERLRRAGIAVEVLETPEV
;
A
#
# COMPACT_ATOMS: atom_id res chain seq x y z
N MET A 1 14.28 -11.22 -12.15
CA MET A 1 13.05 -11.44 -11.37
C MET A 1 11.92 -10.62 -12.00
N THR A 2 10.79 -11.25 -12.19
CA THR A 2 9.63 -10.58 -12.78
C THR A 2 8.81 -9.87 -11.70
N VAL A 3 8.45 -8.61 -11.95
CA VAL A 3 7.58 -7.86 -11.05
C VAL A 3 6.15 -8.40 -11.23
N PRO A 4 5.43 -8.74 -10.13
CA PRO A 4 4.06 -9.23 -10.24
C PRO A 4 3.13 -8.25 -10.96
N SER A 5 2.17 -8.76 -11.72
CA SER A 5 1.21 -7.94 -12.47
C SER A 5 0.47 -6.92 -11.60
N PRO A 6 -0.04 -7.27 -10.38
CA PRO A 6 -0.67 -6.26 -9.52
C PRO A 6 0.31 -5.17 -9.09
N MET A 7 1.60 -5.48 -8.92
CA MET A 7 2.60 -4.46 -8.59
C MET A 7 2.82 -3.51 -9.77
N LEU A 8 2.80 -4.02 -11.00
CA LEU A 8 2.90 -3.16 -12.20
C LEU A 8 1.72 -2.20 -12.25
N ARG A 9 0.52 -2.64 -11.87
CA ARG A 9 -0.64 -1.77 -11.81
C ARG A 9 -0.50 -0.72 -10.71
N ALA A 10 0.04 -1.10 -9.55
CA ALA A 10 0.32 -0.15 -8.47
C ALA A 10 1.34 0.89 -8.92
N MET A 11 2.39 0.48 -9.61
CA MET A 11 3.42 1.39 -10.15
C MET A 11 2.81 2.36 -11.17
N ALA A 12 1.94 1.88 -12.04
CA ALA A 12 1.26 2.73 -13.01
C ALA A 12 0.36 3.76 -12.32
N ALA A 13 -0.35 3.37 -11.26
CA ALA A 13 -1.16 4.30 -10.47
C ALA A 13 -0.29 5.37 -9.82
N ALA A 14 0.86 4.98 -9.23
CA ALA A 14 1.80 5.93 -8.64
C ALA A 14 2.28 6.96 -9.67
N ALA A 15 2.59 6.52 -10.88
CA ALA A 15 3.08 7.40 -11.94
C ALA A 15 2.08 8.49 -12.32
N THR A 16 0.78 8.27 -12.14
CA THR A 16 -0.25 9.27 -12.49
C THR A 16 -0.22 10.47 -11.56
N VAL A 17 0.37 10.37 -10.37
CA VAL A 17 0.36 11.44 -9.36
C VAL A 17 1.75 12.01 -9.07
N ARG A 18 2.77 11.60 -9.83
CA ARG A 18 4.16 11.97 -9.54
C ARG A 18 4.43 13.47 -9.50
N THR A 19 3.57 14.30 -10.07
CA THR A 19 3.74 15.76 -10.09
C THR A 19 2.84 16.49 -9.11
N SER A 20 2.01 15.78 -8.33
CA SER A 20 1.00 16.40 -7.47
C SER A 20 1.16 16.09 -5.99
N THR A 21 2.15 15.30 -5.58
CA THR A 21 2.25 14.82 -4.19
C THR A 21 3.37 15.50 -3.38
N SER A 22 4.28 16.22 -4.02
CA SER A 22 5.41 16.85 -3.32
C SER A 22 4.93 17.68 -2.13
N PRO A 23 5.60 17.59 -0.96
CA PRO A 23 6.86 16.88 -0.68
C PRO A 23 6.71 15.39 -0.37
N ASN A 24 5.50 14.84 -0.41
CA ASN A 24 5.27 13.43 -0.13
C ASN A 24 5.68 12.55 -1.32
N PRO A 25 6.12 11.31 -1.06
CA PRO A 25 6.40 10.38 -2.15
C PRO A 25 5.12 10.04 -2.92
N TRP A 26 5.26 9.77 -4.22
CA TRP A 26 4.16 9.32 -5.06
C TRP A 26 4.10 7.79 -4.99
N VAL A 27 3.08 7.29 -4.29
CA VAL A 27 2.90 5.87 -4.00
C VAL A 27 1.66 5.36 -4.74
N GLY A 28 1.71 4.12 -5.18
CA GLY A 28 0.58 3.43 -5.77
C GLY A 28 0.28 2.14 -5.02
N CYS A 29 -0.99 1.73 -5.06
CA CYS A 29 -1.47 0.55 -4.37
C CYS A 29 -2.47 -0.19 -5.26
N CYS A 30 -2.38 -1.52 -5.28
CA CYS A 30 -3.38 -2.39 -5.91
C CYS A 30 -3.85 -3.40 -4.88
N LEU A 31 -5.12 -3.33 -4.50
CA LEU A 31 -5.75 -4.27 -3.59
C LEU A 31 -6.52 -5.30 -4.41
N THR A 32 -6.22 -6.58 -4.23
CA THR A 32 -6.90 -7.66 -4.93
C THR A 32 -7.70 -8.47 -3.91
N THR A 33 -9.02 -8.54 -4.10
CA THR A 33 -9.89 -9.32 -3.22
C THR A 33 -9.75 -10.81 -3.51
N VAL A 34 -10.27 -11.64 -2.60
CA VAL A 34 -10.20 -13.11 -2.74
C VAL A 34 -10.84 -13.58 -4.05
N ASP A 35 -11.91 -12.91 -4.49
CA ASP A 35 -12.60 -13.24 -5.74
C ASP A 35 -11.97 -12.59 -6.98
N GLY A 36 -10.83 -11.94 -6.84
CA GLY A 36 -10.04 -11.44 -7.97
C GLY A 36 -10.34 -10.02 -8.43
N HIS A 37 -11.24 -9.30 -7.78
CA HIS A 37 -11.47 -7.88 -8.10
C HIS A 37 -10.30 -7.04 -7.61
N GLN A 38 -9.93 -6.02 -8.38
CA GLN A 38 -8.82 -5.14 -8.05
C GLN A 38 -9.28 -3.71 -7.88
N TYR A 39 -8.71 -3.04 -6.88
CA TYR A 39 -8.99 -1.64 -6.55
C TYR A 39 -7.66 -0.91 -6.45
N LEU A 40 -7.54 0.19 -7.20
CA LEU A 40 -6.30 0.95 -7.26
C LEU A 40 -6.37 2.18 -6.37
N GLY A 41 -5.22 2.58 -5.84
CA GLY A 41 -5.07 3.81 -5.10
C GLY A 41 -3.77 4.48 -5.44
N ALA A 42 -3.75 5.81 -5.36
CA ALA A 42 -2.55 6.62 -5.54
C ALA A 42 -2.57 7.73 -4.51
N THR A 43 -1.38 8.19 -4.11
CA THR A 43 -1.24 9.27 -3.14
C THR A 43 -1.99 10.51 -3.62
N GLU A 44 -2.84 11.08 -2.77
CA GLU A 44 -3.52 12.33 -3.05
C GLU A 44 -2.57 13.51 -2.80
N PRO A 45 -2.92 14.73 -3.26
CA PRO A 45 -2.10 15.92 -2.96
C PRO A 45 -1.88 16.09 -1.45
N PRO A 46 -0.84 16.84 -1.04
CA PRO A 46 -0.50 16.98 0.38
C PRO A 46 -1.71 17.31 1.25
N GLY A 47 -1.82 16.61 2.39
CA GLY A 47 -2.98 16.69 3.28
C GLY A 47 -4.08 15.71 2.97
N GLY A 48 -4.03 15.03 1.80
CA GLY A 48 -4.99 14.01 1.42
C GLY A 48 -4.60 12.61 1.90
N ARG A 49 -5.29 11.60 1.33
CA ARG A 49 -5.10 10.21 1.73
C ARG A 49 -3.86 9.59 1.10
N HIS A 50 -3.26 8.62 1.79
CA HIS A 50 -2.22 7.78 1.23
C HIS A 50 -2.83 6.76 0.24
N ALA A 51 -2.00 6.20 -0.63
CA ALA A 51 -2.45 5.27 -1.68
C ALA A 51 -3.23 4.08 -1.11
N GLU A 52 -2.77 3.51 0.00
CA GLU A 52 -3.43 2.36 0.63
C GLU A 52 -4.83 2.72 1.10
N ARG A 53 -5.01 3.91 1.71
CA ARG A 53 -6.33 4.36 2.16
C ARG A 53 -7.26 4.58 0.97
N VAL A 54 -6.74 5.14 -0.12
CA VAL A 54 -7.53 5.34 -1.34
C VAL A 54 -8.03 4.00 -1.88
N ALA A 55 -7.16 2.99 -1.96
CA ALA A 55 -7.54 1.66 -2.45
C ALA A 55 -8.55 0.99 -1.51
N LEU A 56 -8.34 1.06 -0.19
CA LEU A 56 -9.26 0.50 0.80
C LEU A 56 -10.64 1.16 0.69
N ASP A 57 -10.69 2.48 0.59
CA ASP A 57 -11.96 3.20 0.50
C ASP A 57 -12.69 2.87 -0.81
N ALA A 58 -11.97 2.71 -1.91
CA ALA A 58 -12.58 2.31 -3.18
C ALA A 58 -13.21 0.92 -3.08
N ALA A 59 -12.53 -0.03 -2.45
CA ALA A 59 -13.04 -1.37 -2.25
C ALA A 59 -14.28 -1.36 -1.35
N LEU A 60 -14.24 -0.61 -0.25
CA LEU A 60 -15.38 -0.48 0.66
C LEU A 60 -16.58 0.14 -0.03
N ALA A 61 -16.37 1.19 -0.83
CA ALA A 61 -17.44 1.85 -1.58
C ALA A 61 -18.10 0.89 -2.58
N ALA A 62 -17.36 -0.06 -3.10
CA ALA A 62 -17.88 -1.09 -4.02
C ALA A 62 -18.54 -2.26 -3.28
N GLY A 63 -18.56 -2.26 -1.96
CA GLY A 63 -19.12 -3.37 -1.16
C GLY A 63 -18.23 -4.59 -1.12
N ALA A 64 -16.94 -4.46 -1.42
CA ALA A 64 -16.03 -5.60 -1.46
C ALA A 64 -15.70 -6.10 -0.06
N THR A 65 -15.41 -7.41 0.04
CA THR A 65 -14.88 -8.03 1.25
C THR A 65 -13.36 -7.88 1.26
N LEU A 66 -12.82 -7.22 2.27
CA LEU A 66 -11.39 -6.98 2.39
C LEU A 66 -10.64 -8.13 3.06
N THR A 67 -11.34 -8.92 3.88
CA THR A 67 -10.73 -10.05 4.58
C THR A 67 -10.11 -11.02 3.58
N GLY A 68 -8.84 -11.37 3.81
CA GLY A 68 -8.12 -12.28 2.94
C GLY A 68 -7.52 -11.64 1.69
N ALA A 69 -7.71 -10.33 1.49
CA ALA A 69 -7.20 -9.64 0.31
C ALA A 69 -5.67 -9.61 0.28
N THR A 70 -5.12 -9.42 -0.92
CA THR A 70 -3.70 -9.20 -1.15
C THR A 70 -3.49 -7.75 -1.58
N VAL A 71 -2.56 -7.06 -0.94
CA VAL A 71 -2.24 -5.66 -1.24
C VAL A 71 -0.84 -5.59 -1.82
N HIS A 72 -0.73 -4.98 -3.00
CA HIS A 72 0.56 -4.61 -3.59
C HIS A 72 0.71 -3.11 -3.47
N VAL A 73 1.80 -2.66 -2.87
CA VAL A 73 2.07 -1.24 -2.65
C VAL A 73 3.51 -0.93 -3.00
N THR A 74 3.75 0.19 -3.68
CA THR A 74 5.10 0.51 -4.18
C THR A 74 6.07 0.92 -3.10
N LEU A 75 5.57 1.44 -1.97
CA LEU A 75 6.38 1.86 -0.84
C LEU A 75 5.82 1.26 0.45
N GLU A 76 6.70 0.96 1.39
CA GLU A 76 6.32 0.41 2.70
C GLU A 76 5.22 1.23 3.37
N PRO A 77 4.11 0.59 3.84
CA PRO A 77 3.07 1.30 4.58
C PRO A 77 3.61 1.94 5.85
N CYS A 78 3.16 3.15 6.15
CA CYS A 78 3.60 3.87 7.34
C CYS A 78 3.11 3.19 8.63
N SER A 79 3.90 3.31 9.69
CA SER A 79 3.59 2.73 11.00
C SER A 79 3.51 3.78 12.10
N HIS A 80 3.74 5.05 11.79
CA HIS A 80 3.69 6.13 12.75
C HIS A 80 2.42 6.97 12.58
N HIS A 81 1.90 7.50 13.69
CA HIS A 81 0.73 8.37 13.63
C HIS A 81 1.11 9.76 13.11
N GLY A 82 0.32 10.25 12.16
CA GLY A 82 0.32 11.62 11.74
C GLY A 82 -1.06 12.21 12.00
N ARG A 83 -1.65 12.87 11.01
CA ARG A 83 -3.03 13.40 11.10
C ARG A 83 -4.06 12.28 11.10
N THR A 84 -3.72 11.14 10.51
CA THR A 84 -4.58 9.96 10.40
C THR A 84 -3.86 8.76 10.98
N PRO A 85 -4.59 7.68 11.32
CA PRO A 85 -3.95 6.43 11.74
C PRO A 85 -3.00 5.91 10.66
N PRO A 86 -1.92 5.19 11.03
CA PRO A 86 -0.98 4.64 10.07
C PRO A 86 -1.65 3.69 9.08
N CYS A 87 -1.16 3.67 7.85
CA CYS A 87 -1.67 2.76 6.83
C CYS A 87 -1.47 1.29 7.21
N ALA A 88 -0.37 0.96 7.90
CA ALA A 88 -0.17 -0.39 8.41
C ALA A 88 -1.33 -0.82 9.31
N ASP A 89 -1.77 0.05 10.22
CA ASP A 89 -2.91 -0.24 11.10
C ASP A 89 -4.20 -0.39 10.30
N ALA A 90 -4.42 0.44 9.29
CA ALA A 90 -5.60 0.35 8.45
C ALA A 90 -5.67 -1.01 7.72
N LEU A 91 -4.53 -1.51 7.22
CA LEU A 91 -4.47 -2.81 6.57
C LEU A 91 -4.74 -3.95 7.55
N VAL A 92 -4.23 -3.84 8.77
CA VAL A 92 -4.51 -4.83 9.84
C VAL A 92 -6.00 -4.87 10.15
N GLU A 93 -6.63 -3.72 10.34
CA GLU A 93 -8.06 -3.64 10.63
C GLU A 93 -8.92 -4.18 9.49
N ALA A 94 -8.47 -3.98 8.25
CA ALA A 94 -9.19 -4.49 7.08
C ALA A 94 -9.15 -6.01 6.96
N GLY A 95 -8.22 -6.67 7.64
CA GLY A 95 -8.12 -8.13 7.62
C GLY A 95 -7.44 -8.68 6.38
N VAL A 96 -6.58 -7.89 5.72
CA VAL A 96 -5.85 -8.38 4.55
C VAL A 96 -4.91 -9.54 4.96
N ALA A 97 -4.70 -10.48 4.05
CA ALA A 97 -3.89 -11.66 4.33
C ALA A 97 -2.42 -11.46 3.98
N THR A 98 -2.15 -10.72 2.91
CA THR A 98 -0.80 -10.58 2.36
C THR A 98 -0.57 -9.14 1.89
N VAL A 99 0.62 -8.63 2.15
CA VAL A 99 1.07 -7.34 1.63
C VAL A 99 2.40 -7.55 0.91
N VAL A 100 2.45 -7.14 -0.34
CA VAL A 100 3.67 -7.16 -1.14
C VAL A 100 4.16 -5.72 -1.27
N VAL A 101 5.35 -5.45 -0.74
CA VAL A 101 5.93 -4.12 -0.67
C VAL A 101 7.01 -3.98 -1.73
N GLY A 102 6.95 -2.92 -2.53
CA GLY A 102 7.95 -2.68 -3.55
C GLY A 102 9.31 -2.38 -2.95
N THR A 103 9.36 -1.37 -2.09
CA THR A 103 10.60 -0.99 -1.42
C THR A 103 10.32 -0.48 0.00
N LEU A 104 11.30 -0.61 0.87
CA LEU A 104 11.21 -0.06 2.22
C LEU A 104 11.32 1.46 2.20
N ASP A 105 10.85 2.10 3.28
CA ASP A 105 11.00 3.55 3.43
C ASP A 105 12.49 3.90 3.35
N PRO A 106 12.87 4.92 2.56
CA PRO A 106 14.27 5.33 2.45
C PRO A 106 14.84 5.95 3.74
N ASP A 107 13.99 6.39 4.66
CA ASP A 107 14.44 6.91 5.95
C ASP A 107 14.82 5.73 6.85
N ARG A 108 16.11 5.60 7.15
CA ARG A 108 16.64 4.49 7.96
C ARG A 108 16.01 4.40 9.35
N ARG A 109 15.49 5.50 9.89
CA ARG A 109 14.88 5.50 11.22
C ARG A 109 13.55 4.77 11.24
N VAL A 110 12.87 4.67 10.11
CA VAL A 110 11.55 4.04 10.00
C VAL A 110 11.54 2.83 9.07
N ALA A 111 12.60 2.62 8.28
CA ALA A 111 12.65 1.50 7.33
C ALA A 111 12.40 0.17 8.04
N GLY A 112 11.45 -0.61 7.53
CA GLY A 112 11.08 -1.90 8.09
C GLY A 112 10.05 -1.85 9.21
N THR A 113 9.73 -0.67 9.77
CA THR A 113 8.79 -0.58 10.89
C THR A 113 7.36 -0.91 10.48
N GLY A 114 6.95 -0.50 9.28
CA GLY A 114 5.63 -0.85 8.74
C GLY A 114 5.51 -2.33 8.46
N VAL A 115 6.55 -2.92 7.86
CA VAL A 115 6.60 -4.37 7.60
C VAL A 115 6.52 -5.14 8.91
N GLU A 116 7.28 -4.74 9.93
CA GLU A 116 7.25 -5.39 11.24
C GLU A 116 5.87 -5.31 11.87
N ARG A 117 5.22 -4.15 11.80
CA ARG A 117 3.87 -3.95 12.32
C ARG A 117 2.87 -4.93 11.68
N LEU A 118 2.95 -5.09 10.35
CA LEU A 118 2.09 -6.01 9.63
C LEU A 118 2.35 -7.46 10.02
N ARG A 119 3.62 -7.85 10.10
CA ARG A 119 4.00 -9.22 10.46
C ARG A 119 3.58 -9.57 11.86
N ARG A 120 3.67 -8.65 12.81
CA ARG A 120 3.21 -8.87 14.19
C ARG A 120 1.71 -9.16 14.26
N ALA A 121 0.95 -8.63 13.33
CA ALA A 121 -0.49 -8.88 13.27
C ALA A 121 -0.85 -10.17 12.51
N GLY A 122 0.15 -10.92 12.06
CA GLY A 122 -0.08 -12.17 11.35
C GLY A 122 -0.21 -12.05 9.85
N ILE A 123 0.05 -10.87 9.27
CA ILE A 123 0.00 -10.66 7.84
C ILE A 123 1.30 -11.13 7.19
N ALA A 124 1.21 -11.90 6.10
CA ALA A 124 2.37 -12.29 5.33
C ALA A 124 2.88 -11.08 4.55
N VAL A 125 4.17 -10.77 4.65
CA VAL A 125 4.75 -9.63 3.96
C VAL A 125 5.95 -10.06 3.13
N GLU A 126 5.94 -9.69 1.85
CA GLU A 126 7.06 -9.87 0.93
C GLU A 126 7.57 -8.49 0.53
N VAL A 127 8.89 -8.31 0.54
CA VAL A 127 9.53 -7.06 0.09
C VAL A 127 10.33 -7.38 -1.17
N LEU A 128 10.01 -6.69 -2.26
CA LEU A 128 10.64 -6.97 -3.56
C LEU A 128 11.99 -6.29 -3.72
N GLU A 129 12.07 -5.02 -3.34
CA GLU A 129 13.29 -4.20 -3.46
C GLU A 129 13.93 -4.25 -4.84
N THR A 130 13.09 -4.17 -5.88
CA THR A 130 13.55 -4.16 -7.25
C THR A 130 13.79 -2.73 -7.73
N PRO A 131 14.74 -2.51 -8.66
CA PRO A 131 14.97 -1.17 -9.21
C PRO A 131 13.77 -0.57 -9.95
N GLU A 132 12.82 -1.39 -10.37
CA GLU A 132 11.62 -0.96 -11.08
C GLU A 132 10.59 -0.30 -10.17
N VAL A 133 10.77 -0.42 -8.86
CA VAL A 133 9.76 0.04 -7.87
C VAL A 133 10.19 1.29 -7.13
#